data_f9280e0671d14a0a94c6ea86a6995c24
#
_entry.id   f9280e0671d14a0a94c6ea86a6995c24
#
_cell.length_a   1.000
_cell.length_b   1.000
_cell.length_c   1.000
_cell.angle_alpha   90.00
_cell.angle_beta   90.00
_cell.angle_gamma   90.00
#
_symmetry.space_group_name_H-M   'P 1'
#
loop_
_entity.id
_entity.type
_entity.pdbx_description
1 polymer ?
#
loop_
_entity_poly.entity_id
_entity_poly.type
_entity_poly.pdbx_seq_one_letter_code
_entity_poly.pdbx_strand_id
1 'polypeptide(L)' 'IGDRVWIGPGAKLFGKITIADGCQIGANAVVNKSFDTPGSVIAGYPAKVLKVLPIHVSAD' A
#
# COMPACT_ATOMS: atom_id res chain seq x y z
N ILE A 1 -1.88 7.94 5.66
CA ILE A 1 -2.38 7.17 4.51
C ILE A 1 -2.90 8.14 3.47
N GLY A 2 -2.44 8.00 2.26
CA GLY A 2 -2.85 8.88 1.18
C GLY A 2 -4.23 8.58 0.64
N ASP A 3 -4.58 9.26 -0.46
CA ASP A 3 -5.88 9.07 -1.10
C ASP A 3 -5.91 7.81 -1.94
N ARG A 4 -7.07 7.24 -2.08
CA ARG A 4 -7.31 6.06 -2.93
C ARG A 4 -6.47 4.85 -2.56
N VAL A 5 -6.10 4.76 -1.29
CA VAL A 5 -5.37 3.60 -0.79
C VAL A 5 -6.38 2.50 -0.51
N TRP A 6 -6.13 1.32 -1.06
CA TRP A 6 -6.98 0.17 -0.80
C TRP A 6 -6.27 -0.76 0.18
N ILE A 7 -6.95 -1.11 1.24
CA ILE A 7 -6.39 -1.95 2.28
C ILE A 7 -7.20 -3.23 2.36
N GLY A 8 -6.56 -4.34 2.14
CA GLY A 8 -7.22 -5.64 2.17
C GLY A 8 -7.61 -6.09 3.57
N PRO A 9 -8.50 -7.05 3.66
CA PRO A 9 -8.95 -7.55 4.96
C PRO A 9 -7.80 -8.14 5.76
N GLY A 10 -7.78 -7.84 7.05
CA GLY A 10 -6.77 -8.39 7.93
C GLY A 10 -5.40 -7.74 7.83
N ALA A 11 -5.24 -6.73 6.98
CA ALA A 11 -3.98 -6.01 6.91
C ALA A 11 -3.72 -5.26 8.21
N LYS A 12 -2.46 -5.23 8.62
CA LYS A 12 -2.08 -4.56 9.85
C LYS A 12 -1.03 -3.51 9.56
N LEU A 13 -1.29 -2.30 10.05
CA LEU A 13 -0.37 -1.18 9.86
C LEU A 13 0.10 -0.73 11.22
N PHE A 14 1.39 -0.69 11.44
CA PHE A 14 1.96 -0.40 12.74
C PHE A 14 2.71 0.92 12.76
N GLY A 15 2.58 1.62 13.87
CA GLY A 15 3.39 2.81 14.14
C GLY A 15 3.02 3.99 13.27
N LYS A 16 3.92 4.94 13.23
CA LYS A 16 3.70 6.16 12.45
C LYS A 16 4.26 5.94 11.07
N ILE A 17 3.46 5.39 10.21
CA ILE A 17 3.89 5.11 8.84
C ILE A 17 3.13 5.97 7.85
N THR A 18 3.72 6.17 6.70
CA THR A 18 3.13 6.91 5.61
C THR A 18 2.91 5.97 4.43
N ILE A 19 1.70 5.97 3.90
CA ILE A 19 1.37 5.20 2.71
C ILE A 19 1.00 6.21 1.62
N ALA A 20 1.68 6.15 0.51
CA ALA A 20 1.45 7.08 -0.59
C ALA A 20 0.10 6.84 -1.26
N ASP A 21 -0.32 7.80 -2.08
CA ASP A 21 -1.60 7.72 -2.78
C ASP A 21 -1.65 6.52 -3.72
N GLY A 22 -2.81 5.96 -3.88
CA GLY A 22 -3.03 4.91 -4.87
C GLY A 22 -2.41 3.57 -4.55
N CYS A 23 -1.87 3.40 -3.36
CA CYS A 23 -1.28 2.12 -2.99
C CYS A 23 -2.36 1.07 -2.73
N GLN A 24 -2.00 -0.17 -2.94
CA GLN A 24 -2.89 -1.29 -2.63
C GLN A 24 -2.17 -2.20 -1.64
N ILE A 25 -2.78 -2.42 -0.51
CA ILE A 25 -2.20 -3.27 0.53
C ILE A 25 -2.97 -4.58 0.54
N GLY A 26 -2.28 -5.67 0.32
CA GLY A 26 -2.90 -6.97 0.22
C GLY A 26 -3.50 -7.46 1.54
N ALA A 27 -4.37 -8.44 1.44
CA ALA A 27 -4.99 -9.02 2.61
C ALA A 27 -3.93 -9.63 3.53
N ASN A 28 -4.10 -9.44 4.82
CA ASN A 28 -3.20 -9.98 5.84
C ASN A 28 -1.75 -9.49 5.73
N ALA A 29 -1.51 -8.43 4.99
CA ALA A 29 -0.17 -7.85 4.94
C ALA A 29 0.16 -7.19 6.29
N VAL A 30 1.42 -7.28 6.70
CA VAL A 30 1.87 -6.63 7.91
C VAL A 30 2.80 -5.51 7.51
N VAL A 31 2.30 -4.28 7.60
CA VAL A 31 3.04 -3.09 7.17
C VAL A 31 3.66 -2.43 8.38
N ASN A 32 4.97 -2.49 8.46
CA ASN A 32 5.67 -1.94 9.61
C ASN A 32 6.69 -0.86 9.23
N LYS A 33 6.62 -0.38 8.02
CA LYS A 33 7.44 0.76 7.59
C LYS A 33 6.67 1.56 6.55
N SER A 34 7.12 2.78 6.29
CA SER A 34 6.45 3.66 5.33
C SER A 34 6.72 3.24 3.90
N PHE A 35 5.74 3.46 3.04
CA PHE A 35 5.87 3.25 1.61
C PHE A 35 5.42 4.53 0.93
N ASP A 36 6.35 5.24 0.33
CA ASP A 36 6.08 6.56 -0.23
C ASP A 36 6.08 6.60 -1.76
N THR A 37 6.08 5.46 -2.40
CA THR A 37 5.97 5.40 -3.85
C THR A 37 4.50 5.24 -4.24
N PRO A 38 3.88 6.22 -4.89
CA PRO A 38 2.47 6.11 -5.26
C PRO A 38 2.21 4.92 -6.17
N GLY A 39 1.05 4.32 -6.03
CA GLY A 39 0.65 3.21 -6.89
C GLY A 39 1.31 1.88 -6.56
N SER A 40 1.98 1.76 -5.42
CA SER A 40 2.62 0.50 -5.06
C SER A 40 1.61 -0.56 -4.66
N VAL A 41 1.88 -1.78 -5.03
CA VAL A 41 1.13 -2.95 -4.55
C VAL A 41 1.98 -3.60 -3.48
N ILE A 42 1.49 -3.60 -2.27
CA ILE A 42 2.23 -3.99 -1.08
C ILE A 42 1.57 -5.21 -0.45
N ALA A 43 2.34 -6.23 -0.17
CA ALA A 43 1.78 -7.43 0.44
C ALA A 43 2.86 -8.21 1.17
N GLY A 44 2.42 -9.15 1.99
CA GLY A 44 3.30 -10.09 2.67
C GLY A 44 3.60 -9.75 4.11
N TYR A 45 4.41 -10.58 4.71
CA TYR A 45 4.84 -10.43 6.10
C TYR A 45 6.35 -10.76 6.16
N PRO A 46 7.18 -9.74 6.31
CA PRO A 46 6.84 -8.30 6.33
C PRO A 46 6.40 -7.81 4.97
N ALA A 47 5.61 -6.74 4.97
CA ALA A 47 5.08 -6.20 3.72
C ALA A 47 6.19 -5.70 2.82
N LYS A 48 6.05 -5.96 1.54
CA LYS A 48 7.01 -5.51 0.53
C LYS A 48 6.27 -5.03 -0.70
N VAL A 49 6.91 -4.15 -1.44
CA VAL A 49 6.35 -3.69 -2.71
C VAL A 49 6.51 -4.80 -3.73
N LEU A 50 5.41 -5.30 -4.25
CA LEU A 50 5.43 -6.33 -5.28
C LEU A 50 5.55 -5.74 -6.66
N LYS A 51 4.88 -4.61 -6.90
CA LYS A 51 4.99 -3.89 -8.15
C LYS A 51 4.45 -2.48 -7.96
N VAL A 52 4.72 -1.62 -8.91
CA VAL A 52 4.22 -0.25 -8.90
C VAL A 52 3.33 -0.07 -10.12
N LEU A 53 2.10 0.38 -9.88
CA LEU A 53 1.14 0.58 -10.95
C LEU A 53 1.27 1.98 -11.52
N PRO A 54 0.92 2.18 -12.80
CA PRO A 54 0.90 3.52 -13.37
C PRO A 54 -0.21 4.34 -12.72
N ILE A 55 0.16 5.41 -12.05
CA ILE A 55 -0.84 6.14 -11.30
C ILE A 55 -1.73 7.01 -12.16
N HIS A 56 -1.27 7.39 -13.32
CA HIS A 56 -2.07 8.27 -14.15
C HIS A 56 -3.27 7.57 -14.74
N VAL A 57 -3.29 6.34 -14.62
CA VAL A 57 -4.31 5.63 -15.18
C VAL A 57 -5.61 5.89 -14.64
N SER A 58 -5.62 6.25 -13.70
CA SER A 58 -6.73 6.52 -13.19
C SER A 58 -7.81 6.60 -13.86
N ALA A 59 -7.91 6.64 -14.31
CA ALA A 59 -8.92 6.76 -14.70
C ALA A 59 -9.78 5.89 -14.78
N ASP A 60 -9.75 5.68 -14.85
CA ASP A 60 -10.59 4.95 -15.01
C ASP A 60 -11.06 4.53 -14.53
#